data_afa58c66c6b9756b3a976d909f9166ad
#
_entry.id   afa58c66c6b9756b3a976d909f9166ad
#
_cell.length_a   1.000
_cell.length_b   1.000
_cell.length_c   1.000
_cell.angle_alpha   90.00
_cell.angle_beta   90.00
_cell.angle_gamma   90.00
#
_symmetry.space_group_name_H-M   'P 1'
#
loop_
_entity.id
_entity.type
_entity.pdbx_description
1 polymer ?
#
loop_
_entity_poly.entity_id
_entity_poly.type
_entity_poly.pdbx_seq_one_letter_code
_entity_poly.pdbx_strand_id
1 'polypeptide(L)'
;MSAALLIDIILWGSVAAVGFIALQRGRLVLTSSLREGTMDFVNIVPRIALGVIGSGYIAAVIPQEIITGWLGPDSGWLGVLTAVIAGAATPGGPVVGFSIGAVAMKAGAGPPQVIAYVIAWALFAFQRLLLWEIPFMPARFVWFRAAVSVPFPFLAAAIAMAIGKP
;
A
#
# COMPACT_ATOMS: atom_id res chain seq x y z
N MET A 1 20.62 -20.50 -0.66
CA MET A 1 19.17 -20.48 -0.31
C MET A 1 18.61 -19.18 -0.87
N SER A 2 17.58 -19.21 -1.73
CA SER A 2 17.00 -17.98 -2.25
C SER A 2 16.25 -17.23 -1.13
N ALA A 3 16.25 -15.89 -1.17
CA ALA A 3 15.52 -15.07 -0.19
C ALA A 3 14.03 -15.47 -0.10
N ALA A 4 13.44 -15.90 -1.20
CA ALA A 4 12.07 -16.41 -1.25
C ALA A 4 11.87 -17.66 -0.37
N LEU A 5 12.76 -18.63 -0.44
CA LEU A 5 12.69 -19.83 0.38
C LEU A 5 12.80 -19.52 1.89
N LEU A 6 13.62 -18.54 2.27
CA LEU A 6 13.71 -18.11 3.67
C LEU A 6 12.41 -17.50 4.16
N ILE A 7 11.79 -16.64 3.34
CA ILE A 7 10.52 -16.01 3.65
C ILE A 7 9.43 -17.07 3.81
N ASP A 8 9.35 -18.04 2.89
CA ASP A 8 8.36 -19.11 2.95
C ASP A 8 8.53 -19.97 4.22
N ILE A 9 9.78 -20.34 4.57
CA ILE A 9 10.06 -21.12 5.79
C ILE A 9 9.64 -20.34 7.04
N ILE A 10 9.93 -19.04 7.11
CA ILE A 10 9.53 -18.19 8.25
C ILE A 10 8.00 -18.09 8.35
N LEU A 11 7.32 -17.85 7.23
CA LEU A 11 5.86 -17.74 7.19
C LEU A 11 5.18 -19.04 7.61
N TRP A 12 5.53 -20.17 7.00
CA TRP A 12 4.95 -21.46 7.34
C TRP A 12 5.33 -21.93 8.74
N GLY A 13 6.56 -21.65 9.19
CA GLY A 13 7.00 -21.89 10.55
C GLY A 13 6.20 -21.09 11.57
N SER A 14 5.91 -19.83 11.28
CA SER A 14 5.06 -18.97 12.14
C SER A 14 3.63 -19.49 12.22
N VAL A 15 3.05 -19.89 11.09
CA VAL A 15 1.70 -20.49 11.03
C VAL A 15 1.65 -21.78 11.84
N ALA A 16 2.65 -22.67 11.71
CA ALA A 16 2.74 -23.89 12.46
C ALA A 16 2.87 -23.63 13.97
N ALA A 17 3.70 -22.68 14.38
CA ALA A 17 3.89 -22.31 15.78
C ALA A 17 2.62 -21.74 16.40
N VAL A 18 1.93 -20.82 15.73
CA VAL A 18 0.65 -20.27 16.21
C VAL A 18 -0.44 -21.34 16.25
N GLY A 19 -0.51 -22.22 15.25
CA GLY A 19 -1.42 -23.35 15.21
C GLY A 19 -1.18 -24.33 16.38
N PHE A 20 0.07 -24.61 16.70
CA PHE A 20 0.43 -25.44 17.85
C PHE A 20 0.02 -24.81 19.18
N ILE A 21 0.27 -23.51 19.35
CA ILE A 21 -0.19 -22.76 20.55
C ILE A 21 -1.72 -22.79 20.67
N ALA A 22 -2.44 -22.62 19.57
CA ALA A 22 -3.89 -22.68 19.54
C ALA A 22 -4.41 -24.09 19.95
N LEU A 23 -3.76 -25.15 19.47
CA LEU A 23 -4.04 -26.53 19.88
C LEU A 23 -3.85 -26.75 21.40
N GLN A 24 -2.77 -26.22 21.97
CA GLN A 24 -2.51 -26.30 23.41
C GLN A 24 -3.54 -25.55 24.25
N ARG A 25 -4.11 -24.46 23.73
CA ARG A 25 -5.18 -23.65 24.38
C ARG A 25 -6.56 -24.32 24.30
N GLY A 26 -6.69 -25.37 23.52
CA GLY A 26 -7.90 -26.18 23.41
C GLY A 26 -8.51 -26.18 22.01
N ARG A 27 -9.21 -27.28 21.69
CA ARG A 27 -9.84 -27.48 20.37
C ARG A 27 -10.85 -26.39 20.01
N LEU A 28 -11.55 -25.82 20.98
CA LEU A 28 -12.50 -24.73 20.74
C LEU A 28 -11.79 -23.46 20.24
N VAL A 29 -10.62 -23.14 20.79
CA VAL A 29 -9.82 -21.99 20.35
C VAL A 29 -9.34 -22.20 18.92
N LEU A 30 -8.84 -23.39 18.59
CA LEU A 30 -8.39 -23.70 17.24
C LEU A 30 -9.53 -23.61 16.22
N THR A 31 -10.70 -24.22 16.53
CA THR A 31 -11.84 -24.21 15.59
C THR A 31 -12.43 -22.82 15.39
N SER A 32 -12.52 -22.00 16.45
CA SER A 32 -12.97 -20.61 16.32
C SER A 32 -11.98 -19.79 15.50
N SER A 33 -10.69 -19.90 15.79
CA SER A 33 -9.65 -19.17 15.04
C SER A 33 -9.61 -19.56 13.55
N LEU A 34 -9.75 -20.85 13.24
CA LEU A 34 -9.83 -21.30 11.85
C LEU A 34 -11.09 -20.79 11.15
N ARG A 35 -12.24 -20.80 11.85
CA ARG A 35 -13.48 -20.28 11.29
C ARG A 35 -13.41 -18.79 11.02
N GLU A 36 -12.91 -18.02 11.98
CA GLU A 36 -12.73 -16.56 11.84
C GLU A 36 -11.76 -16.24 10.72
N GLY A 37 -10.59 -16.89 10.69
CA GLY A 37 -9.60 -16.69 9.62
C GLY A 37 -10.12 -17.06 8.23
N THR A 38 -10.91 -18.15 8.12
CA THR A 38 -11.54 -18.52 6.84
C THR A 38 -12.59 -17.50 6.43
N MET A 39 -13.41 -17.01 7.37
CA MET A 39 -14.41 -15.99 7.10
C MET A 39 -13.78 -14.68 6.65
N ASP A 40 -12.70 -14.26 7.32
CA ASP A 40 -11.92 -13.08 6.94
C ASP A 40 -11.31 -13.25 5.54
N PHE A 41 -10.75 -14.42 5.25
CA PHE A 41 -10.21 -14.73 3.92
C PHE A 41 -11.28 -14.62 2.83
N VAL A 42 -12.43 -15.25 3.03
CA VAL A 42 -13.56 -15.19 2.09
C VAL A 42 -14.06 -13.75 1.89
N ASN A 43 -14.07 -12.93 2.93
CA ASN A 43 -14.46 -11.53 2.84
C ASN A 43 -13.39 -10.64 2.17
N ILE A 44 -12.12 -10.99 2.29
CA ILE A 44 -11.01 -10.22 1.72
C ILE A 44 -10.84 -10.52 0.23
N VAL A 45 -11.03 -11.77 -0.22
CA VAL A 45 -10.85 -12.18 -1.63
C VAL A 45 -11.66 -11.33 -2.62
N PRO A 46 -12.98 -11.08 -2.43
CA PRO A 46 -13.73 -10.22 -3.34
C PRO A 46 -13.19 -8.78 -3.38
N ARG A 47 -12.76 -8.25 -2.21
CA ARG A 47 -12.18 -6.89 -2.12
C ARG A 47 -10.87 -6.79 -2.89
N ILE A 48 -10.03 -7.83 -2.79
CA ILE A 48 -8.78 -7.94 -3.56
C ILE A 48 -9.11 -8.01 -5.06
N ALA A 49 -10.03 -8.88 -5.46
CA ALA A 49 -10.42 -9.03 -6.86
C ALA A 49 -10.95 -7.72 -7.45
N LEU A 50 -11.86 -7.05 -6.74
CA LEU A 50 -12.38 -5.74 -7.16
C LEU A 50 -11.28 -4.66 -7.22
N GLY A 51 -10.34 -4.67 -6.28
CA GLY A 51 -9.20 -3.74 -6.28
C GLY A 51 -8.29 -3.95 -7.49
N VAL A 52 -7.95 -5.20 -7.79
CA VAL A 52 -7.09 -5.55 -8.94
C VAL A 52 -7.79 -5.26 -10.27
N ILE A 53 -9.05 -5.68 -10.41
CA ILE A 53 -9.84 -5.42 -11.62
C ILE A 53 -10.04 -3.92 -11.80
N GLY A 54 -10.45 -3.20 -10.74
CA GLY A 54 -10.68 -1.77 -10.78
C GLY A 54 -9.41 -0.98 -11.14
N SER A 55 -8.25 -1.34 -10.56
CA SER A 55 -6.98 -0.71 -10.92
C SER A 55 -6.58 -0.98 -12.38
N GLY A 56 -6.86 -2.19 -12.89
CA GLY A 56 -6.65 -2.53 -14.30
C GLY A 56 -7.51 -1.68 -15.24
N TYR A 57 -8.79 -1.46 -14.90
CA TYR A 57 -9.67 -0.55 -15.67
C TYR A 57 -9.20 0.89 -15.62
N ILE A 58 -8.80 1.40 -14.45
CA ILE A 58 -8.25 2.75 -14.32
C ILE A 58 -7.02 2.90 -15.23
N ALA A 59 -6.14 1.90 -15.24
CA ALA A 59 -4.97 1.89 -16.12
C ALA A 59 -5.31 1.92 -17.61
N ALA A 60 -6.37 1.22 -18.00
CA ALA A 60 -6.80 1.16 -19.40
C ALA A 60 -7.47 2.46 -19.87
N VAL A 61 -8.07 3.22 -18.96
CA VAL A 61 -8.79 4.47 -19.28
C VAL A 61 -7.86 5.69 -19.26
N ILE A 62 -6.80 5.69 -18.45
CA ILE A 62 -5.87 6.83 -18.39
C ILE A 62 -4.86 6.71 -19.55
N PRO A 63 -4.82 7.68 -20.48
CA PRO A 63 -3.82 7.69 -21.54
C PRO A 63 -2.40 7.69 -20.96
N GLN A 64 -1.51 6.89 -21.56
CA GLN A 64 -0.12 6.78 -21.10
C GLN A 64 0.61 8.14 -21.16
N GLU A 65 0.24 8.99 -22.11
CA GLU A 65 0.80 10.34 -22.27
C GLU A 65 0.54 11.21 -21.05
N ILE A 66 -0.60 11.07 -20.40
CA ILE A 66 -0.91 11.78 -19.16
C ILE A 66 0.00 11.29 -18.04
N ILE A 67 0.15 9.97 -17.92
CA ILE A 67 0.99 9.39 -16.87
C ILE A 67 2.46 9.76 -17.09
N THR A 68 2.97 9.62 -18.30
CA THR A 68 4.37 9.97 -18.62
C THR A 68 4.63 11.47 -18.51
N GLY A 69 3.67 12.31 -18.88
CA GLY A 69 3.81 13.76 -18.78
C GLY A 69 3.83 14.27 -17.33
N TRP A 70 2.97 13.73 -16.46
CA TRP A 70 2.84 14.20 -15.08
C TRP A 70 3.66 13.41 -14.07
N LEU A 71 3.87 12.12 -14.29
CA LEU A 71 4.51 11.19 -13.38
C LEU A 71 5.74 10.50 -14.00
N GLY A 72 6.12 10.86 -15.23
CA GLY A 72 7.28 10.28 -15.91
C GLY A 72 8.61 10.59 -15.24
N PRO A 73 9.69 9.91 -15.64
CA PRO A 73 11.02 10.13 -15.07
C PRO A 73 11.49 11.58 -15.18
N ASP A 74 11.12 12.25 -16.28
CA ASP A 74 11.51 13.63 -16.58
C ASP A 74 10.65 14.69 -15.88
N SER A 75 9.57 14.30 -15.20
CA SER A 75 8.68 15.22 -14.48
C SER A 75 9.30 15.86 -13.23
N GLY A 76 10.45 15.34 -12.77
CA GLY A 76 11.21 15.87 -11.66
C GLY A 76 10.39 16.01 -10.37
N TRP A 77 10.58 17.13 -9.67
CA TRP A 77 9.89 17.41 -8.40
C TRP A 77 8.41 17.71 -8.55
N LEU A 78 7.97 18.23 -9.69
CA LEU A 78 6.54 18.42 -9.98
C LEU A 78 5.82 17.08 -10.06
N GLY A 79 6.44 16.08 -10.68
CA GLY A 79 5.91 14.72 -10.71
C GLY A 79 5.85 14.07 -9.33
N VAL A 80 6.85 14.31 -8.48
CA VAL A 80 6.83 13.84 -7.08
C VAL A 80 5.67 14.49 -6.31
N LEU A 81 5.46 15.79 -6.44
CA LEU A 81 4.36 16.50 -5.79
C LEU A 81 3.00 15.97 -6.27
N THR A 82 2.84 15.79 -7.57
CA THR A 82 1.62 15.19 -8.16
C THR A 82 1.37 13.78 -7.62
N ALA A 83 2.41 12.97 -7.53
CA ALA A 83 2.35 11.61 -6.99
C ALA A 83 1.95 11.61 -5.51
N VAL A 84 2.47 12.54 -4.70
CA VAL A 84 2.12 12.70 -3.28
C VAL A 84 0.65 13.06 -3.12
N ILE A 85 0.15 14.02 -3.92
CA ILE A 85 -1.27 14.42 -3.90
C ILE A 85 -2.16 13.24 -4.33
N ALA A 86 -1.80 12.54 -5.40
CA ALA A 86 -2.52 11.37 -5.87
C ALA A 86 -2.55 10.26 -4.82
N GLY A 87 -1.43 10.00 -4.15
CA GLY A 87 -1.34 9.03 -3.07
C GLY A 87 -2.25 9.39 -1.89
N ALA A 88 -2.20 10.65 -1.44
CA ALA A 88 -3.07 11.14 -0.37
C ALA A 88 -4.56 11.03 -0.72
N ALA A 89 -4.92 11.27 -1.97
CA ALA A 89 -6.30 11.21 -2.46
C ALA A 89 -6.79 9.78 -2.75
N THR A 90 -5.89 8.81 -2.92
CA THR A 90 -6.27 7.43 -3.28
C THR A 90 -6.98 6.73 -2.13
N PRO A 91 -8.26 6.35 -2.30
CA PRO A 91 -8.99 5.58 -1.32
C PRO A 91 -8.65 4.08 -1.44
N GLY A 92 -8.85 3.35 -0.36
CA GLY A 92 -8.77 1.89 -0.35
C GLY A 92 -7.59 1.33 0.45
N GLY A 93 -7.58 0.00 0.54
CA GLY A 93 -6.57 -0.75 1.29
C GLY A 93 -5.29 -1.01 0.50
N PRO A 94 -4.35 -1.81 1.07
CA PRO A 94 -3.03 -2.07 0.48
C PRO A 94 -3.09 -2.61 -0.94
N VAL A 95 -4.05 -3.46 -1.24
CA VAL A 95 -4.21 -4.03 -2.58
C VAL A 95 -4.47 -2.95 -3.62
N VAL A 96 -5.33 -1.96 -3.32
CA VAL A 96 -5.66 -0.87 -4.25
C VAL A 96 -4.46 0.05 -4.43
N GLY A 97 -3.86 0.52 -3.33
CA GLY A 97 -2.73 1.45 -3.38
C GLY A 97 -1.54 0.90 -4.15
N PHE A 98 -1.12 -0.34 -3.85
CA PHE A 98 -0.01 -0.99 -4.55
C PHE A 98 -0.35 -1.32 -6.01
N SER A 99 -1.59 -1.75 -6.30
CA SER A 99 -2.00 -2.03 -7.68
C SER A 99 -1.96 -0.78 -8.56
N ILE A 100 -2.46 0.36 -8.06
CA ILE A 100 -2.39 1.64 -8.79
C ILE A 100 -0.92 2.05 -9.01
N GLY A 101 -0.06 1.94 -7.99
CA GLY A 101 1.36 2.21 -8.13
C GLY A 101 2.04 1.33 -9.18
N ALA A 102 1.76 0.03 -9.16
CA ALA A 102 2.30 -0.92 -10.14
C ALA A 102 1.82 -0.64 -11.57
N VAL A 103 0.57 -0.25 -11.72
CA VAL A 103 -0.01 0.13 -13.01
C VAL A 103 0.61 1.43 -13.51
N ALA A 104 0.74 2.46 -12.66
CA ALA A 104 1.40 3.71 -13.03
C ALA A 104 2.84 3.47 -13.51
N MET A 105 3.57 2.56 -12.84
CA MET A 105 4.92 2.19 -13.23
C MET A 105 4.96 1.50 -14.59
N LYS A 106 4.03 0.59 -14.87
CA LYS A 106 3.89 -0.05 -16.19
C LYS A 106 3.50 0.94 -17.30
N ALA A 107 2.77 1.98 -16.95
CA ALA A 107 2.35 3.05 -17.86
C ALA A 107 3.44 4.12 -18.07
N GLY A 108 4.62 3.97 -17.47
CA GLY A 108 5.77 4.85 -17.69
C GLY A 108 5.99 5.91 -16.61
N ALA A 109 5.35 5.79 -15.44
CA ALA A 109 5.68 6.62 -14.29
C ALA A 109 7.11 6.32 -13.79
N GLY A 110 7.82 7.35 -13.37
CA GLY A 110 9.17 7.21 -12.84
C GLY A 110 9.19 6.53 -11.47
N PRO A 111 10.21 5.70 -11.16
CA PRO A 111 10.32 5.03 -9.86
C PRO A 111 10.25 5.98 -8.65
N PRO A 112 10.91 7.16 -8.66
CA PRO A 112 10.81 8.11 -7.55
C PRO A 112 9.38 8.61 -7.31
N GLN A 113 8.61 8.86 -8.39
CA GLN A 113 7.22 9.29 -8.33
C GLN A 113 6.32 8.19 -7.75
N VAL A 114 6.51 6.94 -8.18
CA VAL A 114 5.74 5.80 -7.65
C VAL A 114 6.06 5.55 -6.18
N ILE A 115 7.32 5.66 -5.77
CA ILE A 115 7.73 5.55 -4.37
C ILE A 115 7.05 6.65 -3.53
N ALA A 116 7.08 7.90 -3.99
CA ALA A 116 6.41 9.02 -3.33
C ALA A 116 4.91 8.79 -3.19
N TYR A 117 4.24 8.32 -4.25
CA TYR A 117 2.83 7.96 -4.25
C TYR A 117 2.51 6.92 -3.18
N VAL A 118 3.24 5.80 -3.16
CA VAL A 118 3.00 4.70 -2.22
C VAL A 118 3.19 5.14 -0.78
N ILE A 119 4.24 5.92 -0.50
CA ILE A 119 4.53 6.40 0.85
C ILE A 119 3.48 7.42 1.30
N ALA A 120 3.07 8.36 0.44
CA ALA A 120 2.03 9.31 0.75
C ALA A 120 0.69 8.60 1.05
N TRP A 121 0.31 7.66 0.18
CA TRP A 121 -0.86 6.82 0.41
C TRP A 121 -0.76 6.04 1.74
N ALA A 122 0.39 5.45 2.03
CA ALA A 122 0.60 4.68 3.25
C ALA A 122 0.57 5.53 4.52
N LEU A 123 1.04 6.77 4.47
CA LEU A 123 1.16 7.62 5.67
C LEU A 123 -0.08 8.47 5.92
N PHE A 124 -0.71 9.07 4.90
CA PHE A 124 -1.77 10.04 5.09
C PHE A 124 -2.88 10.02 4.02
N ALA A 125 -3.27 8.81 3.55
CA ALA A 125 -4.46 8.68 2.71
C ALA A 125 -5.68 9.32 3.40
N PHE A 126 -6.33 10.28 2.71
CA PHE A 126 -7.41 11.12 3.26
C PHE A 126 -8.57 10.29 3.80
N GLN A 127 -8.94 9.24 3.07
CA GLN A 127 -9.98 8.31 3.50
C GLN A 127 -9.67 7.69 4.86
N ARG A 128 -8.43 7.25 5.08
CA ARG A 128 -8.04 6.64 6.34
C ARG A 128 -8.01 7.64 7.49
N LEU A 129 -7.53 8.86 7.25
CA LEU A 129 -7.55 9.94 8.24
C LEU A 129 -8.98 10.23 8.70
N LEU A 130 -9.92 10.36 7.76
CA LEU A 130 -11.31 10.75 8.05
C LEU A 130 -12.13 9.61 8.66
N LEU A 131 -12.02 8.38 8.12
CA LEU A 131 -12.91 7.28 8.50
C LEU A 131 -12.39 6.47 9.68
N TRP A 132 -11.07 6.43 9.89
CA TRP A 132 -10.48 5.55 10.89
C TRP A 132 -9.73 6.30 11.99
N GLU A 133 -8.98 7.35 11.65
CA GLU A 133 -8.13 7.98 12.64
C GLU A 133 -8.89 9.06 13.46
N ILE A 134 -9.61 9.97 12.81
CA ILE A 134 -10.35 11.03 13.48
C ILE A 134 -11.43 10.49 14.44
N PRO A 135 -12.21 9.44 14.12
CA PRO A 135 -13.20 8.89 15.03
C PRO A 135 -12.62 8.23 16.29
N PHE A 136 -11.37 7.73 16.22
CA PHE A 136 -10.76 6.97 17.31
C PHE A 136 -9.67 7.72 18.06
N MET A 137 -9.17 8.84 17.52
CA MET A 137 -8.09 9.62 18.10
C MET A 137 -8.41 11.12 18.11
N PRO A 138 -7.84 11.89 19.04
CA PRO A 138 -8.00 13.35 19.03
C PRO A 138 -7.56 13.95 17.69
N ALA A 139 -8.41 14.74 17.05
CA ALA A 139 -8.14 15.32 15.72
C ALA A 139 -6.81 16.10 15.69
N ARG A 140 -6.45 16.78 16.78
CA ARG A 140 -5.16 17.47 16.92
C ARG A 140 -3.97 16.53 16.73
N PHE A 141 -4.04 15.33 17.30
CA PHE A 141 -2.98 14.31 17.16
C PHE A 141 -2.90 13.79 15.71
N VAL A 142 -4.06 13.52 15.10
CA VAL A 142 -4.14 13.03 13.72
C VAL A 142 -3.51 14.02 12.74
N TRP A 143 -3.87 15.30 12.85
CA TRP A 143 -3.31 16.34 11.98
C TRP A 143 -1.84 16.61 12.24
N PHE A 144 -1.40 16.57 13.50
CA PHE A 144 0.02 16.69 13.83
C PHE A 144 0.82 15.53 13.22
N ARG A 145 0.35 14.30 13.38
CA ARG A 145 0.98 13.11 12.77
C ARG A 145 1.03 13.22 11.26
N ALA A 146 -0.06 13.63 10.62
CA ALA A 146 -0.10 13.81 9.18
C ALA A 146 0.91 14.86 8.71
N ALA A 147 0.96 16.01 9.37
CA ALA A 147 1.91 17.09 9.06
C ALA A 147 3.37 16.64 9.19
N VAL A 148 3.72 15.95 10.28
CA VAL A 148 5.07 15.39 10.47
C VAL A 148 5.41 14.34 9.41
N SER A 149 4.40 13.66 8.85
CA SER A 149 4.59 12.64 7.83
C SER A 149 4.82 13.21 6.41
N VAL A 150 4.44 14.46 6.14
CA VAL A 150 4.56 15.09 4.81
C VAL A 150 5.97 15.03 4.20
N PRO A 151 7.06 15.26 4.93
CA PRO A 151 8.40 15.22 4.34
C PRO A 151 8.84 13.85 3.83
N PHE A 152 8.31 12.75 4.36
CA PHE A 152 8.82 11.41 4.09
C PHE A 152 8.67 10.96 2.62
N PRO A 153 7.56 11.18 1.91
CA PRO A 153 7.46 10.87 0.49
C PRO A 153 8.50 11.60 -0.36
N PHE A 154 8.77 12.87 -0.02
CA PHE A 154 9.77 13.68 -0.74
C PHE A 154 11.19 13.20 -0.45
N LEU A 155 11.50 12.87 0.79
CA LEU A 155 12.80 12.30 1.17
C LEU A 155 13.05 10.96 0.46
N ALA A 156 12.06 10.09 0.44
CA ALA A 156 12.19 8.80 -0.25
C ALA A 156 12.35 8.97 -1.77
N ALA A 157 11.62 9.90 -2.39
CA ALA A 157 11.81 10.23 -3.79
C ALA A 157 13.21 10.82 -4.06
N ALA A 158 13.71 11.70 -3.19
CA ALA A 158 15.05 12.25 -3.29
C ALA A 158 16.13 11.15 -3.25
N ILE A 159 15.99 10.22 -2.31
CA ILE A 159 16.89 9.06 -2.19
C ILE A 159 16.82 8.21 -3.48
N ALA A 160 15.61 7.92 -3.96
CA ALA A 160 15.42 7.14 -5.18
C ALA A 160 16.02 7.83 -6.41
N MET A 161 15.89 9.17 -6.52
CA MET A 161 16.54 9.96 -7.58
C MET A 161 18.06 9.93 -7.46
N ALA A 162 18.60 9.91 -6.25
CA ALA A 162 20.05 9.88 -6.03
C ALA A 162 20.66 8.51 -6.38
N ILE A 163 19.95 7.43 -6.07
CA ILE A 163 20.39 6.05 -6.35
C ILE A 163 20.18 5.70 -7.83
N GLY A 164 19.09 6.19 -8.43
CA GLY A 164 18.71 5.87 -9.80
C GLY A 164 19.45 6.65 -10.89
N LYS A 165 20.42 7.49 -10.54
CA LYS A 165 21.34 8.10 -11.52
C LYS A 165 22.41 7.08 -11.86
N PRO A 166 22.54 6.68 -13.14
CA PRO A 166 23.60 5.81 -13.61
C PRO A 166 24.99 6.44 -13.44
#